data_cec63c9776cad533185d51bfd7d142cd
#
_entry.id   cec63c9776cad533185d51bfd7d142cd
#
_cell.length_a   1.000
_cell.length_b   1.000
_cell.length_c   1.000
_cell.angle_alpha   90.00
_cell.angle_beta   90.00
_cell.angle_gamma   90.00
#
_symmetry.space_group_name_H-M   'P 1'
#
loop_
_entity.id
_entity.type
_entity.pdbx_description
1 polymer ?
#
loop_
_entity_poly.entity_id
_entity_poly.type
_entity_poly.pdbx_seq_one_letter_code
_entity_poly.pdbx_strand_id
1 'polypeptide(L)'
;MVFRLQFGQALGLFAAALLALGSAGCRVVRPAAFPIGLYSVGSETNLAEIADAGFSLVAGPARRGFLDAAKANGIGVMASPGSSAGEHFNAAKVRSTVAKFDRHPALWSWYLIDEPDMQRVSPEKVEAAHRVVKQAGASKPTSLVLYQGDSAKWYGNIADITMVDRYPVPWLPLANFSQHIHKTRLATNAERPLIAVIQSFDWTAHQSVLPGEENLRPPTERELRSMTYSALARGANGIFYFSYADMRLKERKYPELWEALKQVVKEVRQREVLFAAEHVWWPKAHHFENQDTRFNAALEASVQSVLLRVNRGDGLLPPGHYILAVNTTPLPHTYRFRLPWKTTDQVPVLEEGRHATTDGSWVVDRFDPFAVHVYGPLPAGK
;
A
#
# COMPACT_ATOMS: atom_id res chain seq x y z
N MET A 1 65.99 4.77 51.50
CA MET A 1 67.33 4.89 50.91
C MET A 1 67.12 5.43 49.52
N VAL A 2 67.59 6.64 49.30
CA VAL A 2 67.53 7.52 48.15
C VAL A 2 68.28 6.91 46.96
N PHE A 3 67.81 7.05 45.73
CA PHE A 3 68.64 7.48 44.65
C PHE A 3 67.77 8.04 43.46
N ARG A 4 68.00 9.31 43.19
CA ARG A 4 67.68 10.02 41.95
C ARG A 4 68.72 9.71 40.88
N LEU A 5 68.33 9.91 39.59
CA LEU A 5 69.07 10.55 38.49
C LEU A 5 68.25 10.35 37.17
N GLN A 6 67.77 11.35 36.56
CA GLN A 6 68.25 12.45 35.73
C GLN A 6 68.35 12.11 34.23
N PHE A 7 67.48 12.82 33.50
CA PHE A 7 67.59 13.46 32.19
C PHE A 7 68.43 12.86 31.05
N GLY A 8 67.76 12.70 29.92
CA GLY A 8 68.39 12.67 28.59
C GLY A 8 67.34 12.97 27.51
N GLN A 9 67.40 14.20 26.96
CA GLN A 9 66.63 14.65 25.78
C GLN A 9 67.20 13.97 24.54
N ALA A 10 66.31 13.43 23.68
CA ALA A 10 66.62 13.20 22.28
C ALA A 10 65.37 13.59 21.42
N LEU A 11 65.53 14.68 20.67
CA LEU A 11 64.65 15.04 19.60
C LEU A 11 64.70 13.94 18.51
N GLY A 12 63.59 13.37 18.21
CA GLY A 12 63.41 12.45 17.08
C GLY A 12 62.13 12.82 16.35
N LEU A 13 62.29 13.22 15.09
CA LEU A 13 61.22 13.51 14.13
C LEU A 13 60.17 12.39 14.11
N PHE A 14 58.96 12.70 14.46
CA PHE A 14 57.80 11.85 14.16
C PHE A 14 57.05 12.34 12.93
N ALA A 15 57.20 11.56 11.87
CA ALA A 15 56.37 11.68 10.67
C ALA A 15 54.91 11.42 11.05
N ALA A 16 54.06 12.39 10.75
CA ALA A 16 52.63 12.27 10.89
C ALA A 16 52.05 11.29 9.84
N ALA A 17 51.81 10.06 10.25
CA ALA A 17 50.97 9.13 9.51
C ALA A 17 49.50 9.50 9.79
N LEU A 18 48.86 10.20 8.84
CA LEU A 18 47.42 10.37 8.84
C LEU A 18 46.77 9.00 8.62
N LEU A 19 46.34 8.38 9.71
CA LEU A 19 45.35 7.31 9.69
C LEU A 19 44.00 7.92 9.27
N ALA A 20 43.66 7.74 8.00
CA ALA A 20 42.30 7.92 7.51
C ALA A 20 41.40 6.87 8.18
N LEU A 21 40.86 7.20 9.35
CA LEU A 21 39.73 6.48 9.90
C LEU A 21 38.54 6.71 8.96
N GLY A 22 38.37 5.75 8.05
CA GLY A 22 37.15 5.64 7.27
C GLY A 22 35.97 5.57 8.23
N SER A 23 35.21 6.67 8.27
CA SER A 23 33.91 6.69 8.90
C SER A 23 33.07 5.60 8.23
N ALA A 24 32.97 4.44 8.88
CA ALA A 24 31.92 3.48 8.60
C ALA A 24 30.60 4.21 8.91
N GLY A 25 30.09 4.94 7.92
CA GLY A 25 28.80 5.55 7.96
C GLY A 25 27.80 4.46 8.29
N CYS A 26 27.25 4.55 9.50
CA CYS A 26 26.11 3.75 9.89
C CYS A 26 25.05 3.98 8.79
N ARG A 27 24.90 3.03 7.87
CA ARG A 27 23.79 3.03 6.92
C ARG A 27 22.54 2.91 7.79
N VAL A 28 21.91 4.05 8.01
CA VAL A 28 20.53 4.07 8.51
C VAL A 28 19.75 3.30 7.46
N VAL A 29 19.38 2.08 7.80
CA VAL A 29 18.45 1.28 6.98
C VAL A 29 17.15 2.07 7.00
N ARG A 30 16.91 2.85 5.93
CA ARG A 30 15.60 3.46 5.73
C ARG A 30 14.60 2.30 5.67
N PRO A 31 13.48 2.35 6.40
CA PRO A 31 12.41 1.39 6.20
C PRO A 31 12.11 1.32 4.71
N ALA A 32 11.85 0.12 4.19
CA ALA A 32 11.48 -0.05 2.80
C ALA A 32 10.30 0.88 2.51
N ALA A 33 10.39 1.67 1.44
CA ALA A 33 9.35 2.61 1.06
C ALA A 33 8.00 1.89 0.95
N PHE A 34 6.90 2.55 1.36
CA PHE A 34 5.56 1.98 1.25
C PHE A 34 5.29 1.58 -0.22
N PRO A 35 4.86 0.32 -0.50
CA PRO A 35 4.71 -0.15 -1.88
C PRO A 35 3.54 0.56 -2.58
N ILE A 36 3.84 1.31 -3.64
CA ILE A 36 2.85 1.93 -4.52
C ILE A 36 3.13 1.45 -5.93
N GLY A 37 2.19 0.71 -6.52
CA GLY A 37 2.38 0.06 -7.80
C GLY A 37 1.34 0.45 -8.85
N LEU A 38 1.66 0.12 -10.10
CA LEU A 38 0.82 0.40 -11.26
C LEU A 38 0.75 -0.82 -12.17
N TYR A 39 -0.46 -1.23 -12.54
CA TYR A 39 -0.70 -2.37 -13.43
C TYR A 39 -0.55 -2.02 -14.91
N SER A 40 -0.31 -3.06 -15.72
CA SER A 40 -0.32 -3.01 -17.19
C SER A 40 0.74 -2.09 -17.79
N VAL A 41 1.96 -2.19 -17.28
CA VAL A 41 3.13 -1.47 -17.80
C VAL A 41 4.00 -2.42 -18.63
N GLY A 42 3.92 -2.29 -19.96
CA GLY A 42 4.59 -3.22 -20.89
C GLY A 42 5.83 -2.65 -21.60
N SER A 43 6.00 -1.32 -21.59
CA SER A 43 7.10 -0.64 -22.29
C SER A 43 8.09 0.01 -21.33
N GLU A 44 9.38 -0.10 -21.65
CA GLU A 44 10.47 0.55 -20.95
C GLU A 44 10.38 2.08 -20.99
N THR A 45 9.83 2.62 -22.08
CA THR A 45 9.75 4.08 -22.29
C THR A 45 8.87 4.81 -21.29
N ASN A 46 7.98 4.08 -20.63
CA ASN A 46 7.04 4.64 -19.67
C ASN A 46 7.58 4.68 -18.22
N LEU A 47 8.67 3.97 -17.94
CA LEU A 47 9.14 3.78 -16.57
C LEU A 47 9.66 5.06 -15.92
N ALA A 48 10.26 5.96 -16.67
CA ALA A 48 10.70 7.26 -16.15
C ALA A 48 9.51 8.11 -15.68
N GLU A 49 8.48 8.29 -16.52
CA GLU A 49 7.26 9.02 -16.15
C GLU A 49 6.58 8.41 -14.90
N ILE A 50 6.55 7.08 -14.81
CA ILE A 50 5.96 6.35 -13.68
C ILE A 50 6.76 6.58 -12.39
N ALA A 51 8.09 6.55 -12.48
CA ALA A 51 8.95 6.82 -11.34
C ALA A 51 8.81 8.28 -10.85
N ASP A 52 8.79 9.24 -11.79
CA ASP A 52 8.60 10.67 -11.49
C ASP A 52 7.23 10.95 -10.86
N ALA A 53 6.22 10.16 -11.20
CA ALA A 53 4.91 10.20 -10.57
C ALA A 53 4.88 9.60 -9.15
N GLY A 54 5.99 9.07 -8.64
CA GLY A 54 6.13 8.56 -7.28
C GLY A 54 5.83 7.07 -7.10
N PHE A 55 5.60 6.31 -8.16
CA PHE A 55 5.44 4.87 -8.08
C PHE A 55 6.77 4.17 -7.84
N SER A 56 6.75 3.14 -7.01
CA SER A 56 7.92 2.29 -6.72
C SER A 56 7.84 0.91 -7.36
N LEU A 57 6.66 0.50 -7.84
CA LEU A 57 6.39 -0.82 -8.38
C LEU A 57 5.57 -0.75 -9.67
N VAL A 58 5.75 -1.75 -10.51
CA VAL A 58 4.89 -1.99 -11.68
C VAL A 58 4.59 -3.49 -11.84
N ALA A 59 3.40 -3.80 -12.38
CA ALA A 59 3.13 -5.12 -12.95
C ALA A 59 3.55 -5.08 -14.43
N GLY A 60 4.59 -5.88 -14.76
CA GLY A 60 5.22 -5.84 -16.07
C GLY A 60 5.92 -7.15 -16.44
N PRO A 61 6.55 -7.22 -17.63
CA PRO A 61 7.14 -8.46 -18.14
C PRO A 61 8.46 -8.83 -17.48
N ALA A 62 8.68 -10.13 -17.26
CA ALA A 62 10.00 -10.68 -16.90
C ALA A 62 10.90 -10.74 -18.16
N ARG A 63 11.40 -9.61 -18.59
CA ARG A 63 12.25 -9.46 -19.78
C ARG A 63 13.48 -8.62 -19.42
N ARG A 64 14.68 -9.05 -19.88
CA ARG A 64 15.95 -8.42 -19.50
C ARG A 64 15.93 -6.90 -19.68
N GLY A 65 15.62 -6.40 -20.87
CA GLY A 65 15.61 -4.97 -21.14
C GLY A 65 14.65 -4.20 -20.24
N PHE A 66 13.43 -4.75 -20.00
CA PHE A 66 12.44 -4.12 -19.11
C PHE A 66 12.94 -4.08 -17.67
N LEU A 67 13.49 -5.17 -17.16
CA LEU A 67 14.02 -5.24 -15.80
C LEU A 67 15.22 -4.31 -15.60
N ASP A 68 16.12 -4.23 -16.60
CA ASP A 68 17.28 -3.32 -16.57
C ASP A 68 16.81 -1.85 -16.56
N ALA A 69 15.83 -1.49 -17.39
CA ALA A 69 15.23 -0.15 -17.40
C ALA A 69 14.48 0.16 -16.09
N ALA A 70 13.75 -0.81 -15.54
CA ALA A 70 13.08 -0.65 -14.24
C ALA A 70 14.10 -0.40 -13.11
N LYS A 71 15.20 -1.15 -13.08
CA LYS A 71 16.31 -0.91 -12.16
C LYS A 71 16.88 0.50 -12.28
N ALA A 72 17.12 0.96 -13.50
CA ALA A 72 17.66 2.29 -13.76
C ALA A 72 16.76 3.42 -13.25
N ASN A 73 15.43 3.19 -13.23
CA ASN A 73 14.45 4.13 -12.72
C ASN A 73 14.02 3.87 -11.24
N GLY A 74 14.69 2.94 -10.53
CA GLY A 74 14.38 2.64 -9.14
C GLY A 74 13.04 1.93 -8.92
N ILE A 75 12.49 1.29 -9.96
CA ILE A 75 11.19 0.60 -9.95
C ILE A 75 11.37 -0.91 -9.76
N GLY A 76 10.60 -1.48 -8.84
CA GLY A 76 10.45 -2.93 -8.71
C GLY A 76 9.37 -3.48 -9.65
N VAL A 77 9.54 -4.72 -10.11
CA VAL A 77 8.63 -5.36 -11.07
C VAL A 77 7.98 -6.59 -10.45
N MET A 78 6.67 -6.60 -10.42
CA MET A 78 5.85 -7.79 -10.23
C MET A 78 5.65 -8.44 -11.59
N ALA A 79 6.16 -9.66 -11.78
CA ALA A 79 6.16 -10.30 -13.09
C ALA A 79 5.65 -11.75 -13.06
N SER A 80 5.01 -12.19 -14.15
CA SER A 80 4.63 -13.58 -14.30
C SER A 80 5.87 -14.48 -14.36
N PRO A 81 5.86 -15.65 -13.70
CA PRO A 81 6.95 -16.62 -13.82
C PRO A 81 6.94 -17.37 -15.17
N GLY A 82 6.18 -16.89 -16.15
CA GLY A 82 6.12 -17.43 -17.49
C GLY A 82 4.91 -18.33 -17.78
N SER A 83 4.20 -18.76 -16.75
CA SER A 83 2.91 -19.45 -16.84
C SER A 83 2.07 -19.14 -15.61
N SER A 84 0.81 -18.81 -15.84
CA SER A 84 -0.17 -18.62 -14.76
C SER A 84 -0.61 -19.95 -14.17
N ALA A 85 -0.91 -19.99 -12.89
CA ALA A 85 -1.55 -21.16 -12.27
C ALA A 85 -2.88 -21.47 -12.97
N GLY A 86 -3.22 -22.74 -13.12
CA GLY A 86 -4.46 -23.14 -13.76
C GLY A 86 -4.31 -24.40 -14.61
N GLU A 87 -5.23 -24.59 -15.56
CA GLU A 87 -5.30 -25.81 -16.36
C GLU A 87 -4.10 -25.96 -17.30
N HIS A 88 -3.60 -24.87 -17.87
CA HIS A 88 -2.48 -24.87 -18.83
C HIS A 88 -1.15 -24.50 -18.16
N PHE A 89 -1.01 -24.76 -16.86
CA PHE A 89 0.20 -24.47 -16.11
C PHE A 89 1.41 -25.25 -16.64
N ASN A 90 2.46 -24.52 -17.04
CA ASN A 90 3.69 -25.10 -17.58
C ASN A 90 4.86 -24.96 -16.60
N ALA A 91 5.08 -26.00 -15.80
CA ALA A 91 6.13 -26.06 -14.79
C ALA A 91 7.54 -25.92 -15.35
N ALA A 92 7.82 -26.46 -16.57
CA ALA A 92 9.15 -26.37 -17.19
C ALA A 92 9.46 -24.91 -17.57
N LYS A 93 8.48 -24.20 -18.15
CA LYS A 93 8.60 -22.77 -18.49
C LYS A 93 8.81 -21.94 -17.23
N VAL A 94 8.09 -22.22 -16.14
CA VAL A 94 8.24 -21.53 -14.85
C VAL A 94 9.66 -21.72 -14.32
N ARG A 95 10.18 -22.95 -14.25
CA ARG A 95 11.54 -23.21 -13.77
C ARG A 95 12.57 -22.46 -14.58
N SER A 96 12.46 -22.46 -15.91
CA SER A 96 13.37 -21.73 -16.81
C SER A 96 13.32 -20.22 -16.59
N THR A 97 12.11 -19.66 -16.45
CA THR A 97 11.92 -18.21 -16.24
C THR A 97 12.48 -17.77 -14.88
N VAL A 98 12.17 -18.51 -13.81
CA VAL A 98 12.70 -18.25 -12.47
C VAL A 98 14.21 -18.33 -12.45
N ALA A 99 14.81 -19.41 -12.99
CA ALA A 99 16.26 -19.55 -13.06
C ALA A 99 16.95 -18.39 -13.80
N LYS A 100 16.28 -17.82 -14.80
CA LYS A 100 16.82 -16.73 -15.62
C LYS A 100 16.74 -15.35 -14.95
N PHE A 101 15.66 -15.06 -14.21
CA PHE A 101 15.35 -13.70 -13.78
C PHE A 101 15.24 -13.49 -12.27
N ASP A 102 15.15 -14.53 -11.43
CA ASP A 102 14.90 -14.39 -10.00
C ASP A 102 15.93 -13.51 -9.28
N ARG A 103 17.18 -13.58 -9.70
CA ARG A 103 18.27 -12.78 -9.10
C ARG A 103 18.33 -11.34 -9.60
N HIS A 104 17.44 -10.94 -10.52
CA HIS A 104 17.45 -9.58 -11.03
C HIS A 104 17.00 -8.59 -9.93
N PRO A 105 17.77 -7.52 -9.65
CA PRO A 105 17.48 -6.62 -8.52
C PRO A 105 16.16 -5.87 -8.65
N ALA A 106 15.69 -5.60 -9.87
CA ALA A 106 14.38 -4.98 -10.09
C ALA A 106 13.21 -5.96 -9.97
N LEU A 107 13.43 -7.27 -9.98
CA LEU A 107 12.32 -8.20 -9.75
C LEU A 107 11.89 -8.12 -8.28
N TRP A 108 10.62 -7.74 -8.07
CA TRP A 108 10.04 -7.58 -6.74
C TRP A 108 9.28 -8.84 -6.30
N SER A 109 8.41 -9.38 -7.16
CA SER A 109 7.67 -10.61 -6.87
C SER A 109 7.30 -11.40 -8.12
N TRP A 110 7.03 -12.69 -7.94
CA TRP A 110 6.48 -13.58 -8.96
C TRP A 110 4.95 -13.63 -8.86
N TYR A 111 4.27 -13.13 -9.89
CA TYR A 111 2.82 -13.07 -9.99
C TYR A 111 2.27 -14.40 -10.49
N LEU A 112 1.65 -15.18 -9.59
CA LEU A 112 1.22 -16.56 -9.86
C LEU A 112 -0.03 -16.63 -10.73
N ILE A 113 -1.02 -15.81 -10.39
CA ILE A 113 -2.34 -15.84 -11.03
C ILE A 113 -3.14 -14.58 -10.66
N ASP A 114 -3.97 -14.18 -11.60
CA ASP A 114 -5.00 -13.16 -11.44
C ASP A 114 -6.33 -13.82 -11.11
N GLU A 115 -7.03 -13.37 -10.09
CA GLU A 115 -8.39 -13.75 -9.68
C GLU A 115 -8.70 -15.27 -9.81
N PRO A 116 -7.96 -16.17 -9.14
CA PRO A 116 -8.24 -17.61 -9.23
C PRO A 116 -9.64 -17.97 -8.75
N ASP A 117 -10.18 -17.20 -7.81
CA ASP A 117 -11.51 -17.35 -7.26
C ASP A 117 -12.61 -17.03 -8.28
N MET A 118 -12.43 -16.04 -9.13
CA MET A 118 -13.31 -15.72 -10.25
C MET A 118 -13.15 -16.71 -11.40
N GLN A 119 -11.91 -17.09 -11.71
CA GLN A 119 -11.57 -18.04 -12.78
C GLN A 119 -11.84 -19.49 -12.39
N ARG A 120 -12.28 -19.78 -11.17
CA ARG A 120 -12.55 -21.12 -10.64
C ARG A 120 -11.35 -22.06 -10.70
N VAL A 121 -10.14 -21.52 -10.53
CA VAL A 121 -8.92 -22.30 -10.39
C VAL A 121 -8.79 -22.71 -8.92
N SER A 122 -8.78 -24.01 -8.64
CA SER A 122 -8.79 -24.48 -7.25
C SER A 122 -7.54 -24.07 -6.46
N PRO A 123 -7.67 -23.91 -5.11
CA PRO A 123 -6.53 -23.56 -4.24
C PRO A 123 -5.34 -24.50 -4.41
N GLU A 124 -5.59 -25.82 -4.62
CA GLU A 124 -4.53 -26.83 -4.78
C GLU A 124 -3.71 -26.60 -6.06
N LYS A 125 -4.34 -26.15 -7.16
CA LYS A 125 -3.63 -25.79 -8.40
C LYS A 125 -2.77 -24.56 -8.20
N VAL A 126 -3.25 -23.54 -7.46
CA VAL A 126 -2.49 -22.34 -7.13
C VAL A 126 -1.30 -22.67 -6.21
N GLU A 127 -1.53 -23.51 -5.20
CA GLU A 127 -0.49 -24.00 -4.30
C GLU A 127 0.58 -24.82 -5.04
N ALA A 128 0.17 -25.68 -5.99
CA ALA A 128 1.11 -26.42 -6.83
C ALA A 128 1.99 -25.50 -7.65
N ALA A 129 1.44 -24.41 -8.23
CA ALA A 129 2.21 -23.41 -8.95
C ALA A 129 3.19 -22.66 -8.01
N HIS A 130 2.74 -22.27 -6.82
CA HIS A 130 3.60 -21.66 -5.79
C HIS A 130 4.77 -22.60 -5.45
N ARG A 131 4.52 -23.88 -5.18
CA ARG A 131 5.57 -24.86 -4.90
C ARG A 131 6.58 -24.98 -6.02
N VAL A 132 6.13 -24.99 -7.29
CA VAL A 132 7.05 -25.04 -8.45
C VAL A 132 7.96 -23.84 -8.50
N VAL A 133 7.44 -22.62 -8.25
CA VAL A 133 8.27 -21.40 -8.21
C VAL A 133 9.31 -21.50 -7.09
N LYS A 134 8.92 -21.92 -5.89
CA LYS A 134 9.85 -22.10 -4.75
C LYS A 134 10.88 -23.18 -5.01
N GLN A 135 10.49 -24.33 -5.56
CA GLN A 135 11.39 -25.42 -5.93
C GLN A 135 12.36 -25.07 -7.05
N ALA A 136 12.02 -24.08 -7.89
CA ALA A 136 12.94 -23.51 -8.88
C ALA A 136 14.03 -22.62 -8.27
N GLY A 137 14.06 -22.48 -6.95
CA GLY A 137 15.04 -21.68 -6.21
C GLY A 137 14.70 -20.19 -6.16
N ALA A 138 13.43 -19.82 -6.29
CA ALA A 138 13.02 -18.43 -6.19
C ALA A 138 13.32 -17.83 -4.82
N SER A 139 14.13 -16.77 -4.80
CA SER A 139 14.42 -15.93 -3.63
C SER A 139 13.40 -14.82 -3.46
N LYS A 140 12.71 -14.45 -4.54
CA LYS A 140 11.67 -13.40 -4.53
C LYS A 140 10.34 -13.97 -4.02
N PRO A 141 9.52 -13.13 -3.35
CA PRO A 141 8.19 -13.55 -2.93
C PRO A 141 7.29 -13.85 -4.13
N THR A 142 6.28 -14.64 -3.89
CA THR A 142 5.17 -14.87 -4.82
C THR A 142 3.99 -13.98 -4.46
N SER A 143 3.15 -13.63 -5.44
CA SER A 143 1.94 -12.85 -5.26
C SER A 143 0.76 -13.44 -6.04
N LEU A 144 -0.45 -13.20 -5.56
CA LEU A 144 -1.70 -13.47 -6.26
C LEU A 144 -2.71 -12.36 -5.97
N VAL A 145 -3.69 -12.19 -6.85
CA VAL A 145 -4.83 -11.27 -6.66
C VAL A 145 -6.10 -12.07 -6.46
N LEU A 146 -6.97 -11.62 -5.56
CA LEU A 146 -8.30 -12.16 -5.32
C LEU A 146 -9.35 -11.12 -5.70
N TYR A 147 -10.40 -11.57 -6.39
CA TYR A 147 -11.58 -10.75 -6.70
C TYR A 147 -12.48 -10.56 -5.49
N GLN A 148 -12.57 -11.58 -4.60
CA GLN A 148 -13.43 -11.54 -3.41
C GLN A 148 -12.64 -11.74 -2.13
N GLY A 149 -12.82 -10.83 -1.18
CA GLY A 149 -12.17 -10.93 0.13
C GLY A 149 -12.56 -12.21 0.90
N ASP A 150 -13.76 -12.73 0.72
CA ASP A 150 -14.21 -13.99 1.35
C ASP A 150 -13.42 -15.21 0.88
N SER A 151 -12.87 -15.17 -0.34
CA SER A 151 -12.02 -16.22 -0.91
C SER A 151 -10.67 -16.33 -0.21
N ALA A 152 -10.25 -15.31 0.52
CA ALA A 152 -8.97 -15.31 1.22
C ALA A 152 -8.82 -16.43 2.27
N LYS A 153 -9.92 -16.94 2.78
CA LYS A 153 -9.89 -18.11 3.69
C LYS A 153 -9.30 -19.36 3.04
N TRP A 154 -9.36 -19.48 1.71
CA TRP A 154 -8.81 -20.62 0.96
C TRP A 154 -7.50 -20.28 0.24
N TYR A 155 -7.37 -19.06 -0.30
CA TYR A 155 -6.25 -18.66 -1.15
C TYR A 155 -5.26 -17.74 -0.45
N GLY A 156 -5.71 -16.98 0.55
CA GLY A 156 -4.98 -15.84 1.10
C GLY A 156 -3.66 -16.19 1.81
N ASN A 157 -3.42 -17.48 2.10
CA ASN A 157 -2.17 -17.92 2.73
C ASN A 157 -1.29 -18.77 1.79
N ILE A 158 -1.64 -18.90 0.50
CA ILE A 158 -0.85 -19.68 -0.47
C ILE A 158 0.38 -18.91 -0.94
N ALA A 159 0.21 -17.70 -1.48
CA ALA A 159 1.31 -16.85 -1.91
C ALA A 159 1.91 -16.08 -0.73
N ASP A 160 3.13 -15.56 -0.89
CA ASP A 160 3.77 -14.73 0.14
C ASP A 160 3.10 -13.36 0.29
N ILE A 161 2.54 -12.83 -0.80
CA ILE A 161 1.81 -11.57 -0.87
C ILE A 161 0.41 -11.84 -1.38
N THR A 162 -0.60 -11.41 -0.64
CA THR A 162 -2.00 -11.45 -1.08
C THR A 162 -2.41 -10.08 -1.55
N MET A 163 -3.06 -10.01 -2.70
CA MET A 163 -3.64 -8.79 -3.25
C MET A 163 -5.14 -8.99 -3.40
N VAL A 164 -5.89 -7.88 -3.35
CA VAL A 164 -7.34 -7.88 -3.56
C VAL A 164 -7.70 -6.72 -4.45
N ASP A 165 -8.48 -6.99 -5.46
CA ASP A 165 -9.07 -6.00 -6.34
C ASP A 165 -10.60 -6.00 -6.23
N ARG A 166 -11.15 -4.82 -6.39
CA ARG A 166 -12.59 -4.60 -6.51
C ARG A 166 -12.82 -3.21 -7.10
N TYR A 167 -13.60 -3.15 -8.14
CA TYR A 167 -13.78 -1.95 -8.95
C TYR A 167 -15.20 -1.42 -8.84
N PRO A 168 -15.51 -0.56 -7.85
CA PRO A 168 -16.89 -0.18 -7.52
C PRO A 168 -17.49 0.87 -8.44
N VAL A 169 -16.68 1.74 -9.06
CA VAL A 169 -17.19 2.87 -9.86
C VAL A 169 -17.63 2.39 -11.24
N PRO A 170 -18.84 2.78 -11.70
CA PRO A 170 -19.75 3.76 -11.10
C PRO A 170 -20.91 3.19 -10.26
N TRP A 171 -21.07 1.86 -10.12
CA TRP A 171 -22.33 1.26 -9.66
C TRP A 171 -22.39 0.84 -8.19
N LEU A 172 -21.24 0.53 -7.59
CA LEU A 172 -21.19 0.04 -6.22
C LEU A 172 -20.75 1.14 -5.26
N PRO A 173 -21.21 1.12 -4.00
CA PRO A 173 -20.64 1.97 -2.96
C PRO A 173 -19.14 1.71 -2.82
N LEU A 174 -18.33 2.76 -2.59
CA LEU A 174 -16.88 2.60 -2.39
C LEU A 174 -16.55 1.70 -1.19
N ALA A 175 -17.43 1.65 -0.19
CA ALA A 175 -17.32 0.73 0.93
C ALA A 175 -17.26 -0.76 0.50
N ASN A 176 -17.81 -1.11 -0.65
CA ASN A 176 -17.71 -2.48 -1.18
C ASN A 176 -16.26 -2.90 -1.38
N PHE A 177 -15.44 -2.03 -1.98
CA PHE A 177 -14.00 -2.27 -2.15
C PHE A 177 -13.28 -2.49 -0.81
N SER A 178 -13.42 -1.55 0.12
CA SER A 178 -12.71 -1.62 1.40
C SER A 178 -13.19 -2.76 2.30
N GLN A 179 -14.45 -3.21 2.18
CA GLN A 179 -14.93 -4.41 2.86
C GLN A 179 -14.23 -5.67 2.38
N HIS A 180 -13.93 -5.80 1.08
CA HIS A 180 -13.13 -6.92 0.57
C HIS A 180 -11.71 -6.91 1.13
N ILE A 181 -11.07 -5.74 1.24
CA ILE A 181 -9.76 -5.62 1.90
C ILE A 181 -9.84 -6.07 3.36
N HIS A 182 -10.84 -5.61 4.10
CA HIS A 182 -11.02 -5.98 5.51
C HIS A 182 -11.23 -7.50 5.69
N LYS A 183 -12.12 -8.11 4.90
CA LYS A 183 -12.37 -9.55 4.94
C LYS A 183 -11.09 -10.35 4.66
N THR A 184 -10.28 -9.92 3.68
CA THR A 184 -9.00 -10.54 3.38
C THR A 184 -8.03 -10.41 4.55
N ARG A 185 -7.94 -9.22 5.18
CA ARG A 185 -7.09 -9.01 6.36
C ARG A 185 -7.47 -9.92 7.52
N LEU A 186 -8.76 -10.14 7.75
CA LEU A 186 -9.25 -11.06 8.79
C LEU A 186 -8.96 -12.54 8.50
N ALA A 187 -8.90 -12.92 7.23
CA ALA A 187 -8.67 -14.30 6.80
C ALA A 187 -7.19 -14.65 6.62
N THR A 188 -6.31 -13.65 6.54
CA THR A 188 -4.86 -13.83 6.38
C THR A 188 -4.12 -13.57 7.69
N ASN A 189 -2.90 -14.11 7.82
CA ASN A 189 -2.03 -13.76 8.92
C ASN A 189 -1.78 -12.24 8.93
N ALA A 190 -1.87 -11.61 10.11
CA ALA A 190 -1.71 -10.16 10.29
C ALA A 190 -0.37 -9.61 9.76
N GLU A 191 0.69 -10.40 9.82
CA GLU A 191 2.03 -10.05 9.34
C GLU A 191 2.19 -10.20 7.81
N ARG A 192 1.26 -10.90 7.15
CA ARG A 192 1.34 -11.14 5.70
C ARG A 192 1.06 -9.84 4.95
N PRO A 193 1.88 -9.47 3.95
CA PRO A 193 1.60 -8.33 3.09
C PRO A 193 0.25 -8.48 2.39
N LEU A 194 -0.59 -7.46 2.54
CA LEU A 194 -1.88 -7.32 1.86
C LEU A 194 -1.85 -6.06 1.00
N ILE A 195 -1.99 -6.25 -0.30
CA ILE A 195 -1.97 -5.15 -1.27
C ILE A 195 -3.39 -4.92 -1.79
N ALA A 196 -3.86 -3.69 -1.73
CA ALA A 196 -5.11 -3.29 -2.34
C ALA A 196 -4.91 -2.87 -3.80
N VAL A 197 -5.72 -3.38 -4.72
CA VAL A 197 -5.69 -2.97 -6.13
C VAL A 197 -6.88 -2.05 -6.38
N ILE A 198 -6.61 -0.79 -6.66
CA ILE A 198 -7.57 0.31 -6.72
C ILE A 198 -7.94 0.58 -8.18
N GLN A 199 -9.22 0.82 -8.42
CA GLN A 199 -9.72 1.21 -9.74
C GLN A 199 -9.15 2.56 -10.18
N SER A 200 -8.51 2.57 -11.34
CA SER A 200 -8.06 3.79 -12.03
C SER A 200 -8.32 3.70 -13.53
N PHE A 201 -9.50 3.22 -13.90
CA PHE A 201 -9.93 3.04 -15.28
C PHE A 201 -11.45 3.27 -15.41
N ASP A 202 -11.88 3.43 -16.65
CA ASP A 202 -13.28 3.46 -17.07
C ASP A 202 -13.67 2.09 -17.65
N TRP A 203 -14.79 1.54 -17.23
CA TRP A 203 -15.30 0.27 -17.73
C TRP A 203 -15.54 0.22 -19.23
N THR A 204 -15.60 1.35 -19.95
CA THR A 204 -15.62 1.35 -21.42
C THR A 204 -14.42 0.64 -22.03
N ALA A 205 -13.31 0.58 -21.32
CA ALA A 205 -12.12 -0.18 -21.72
C ALA A 205 -12.34 -1.71 -21.65
N HIS A 206 -13.38 -2.16 -20.94
CA HIS A 206 -13.67 -3.57 -20.63
C HIS A 206 -15.13 -3.95 -20.92
N GLN A 207 -15.76 -3.34 -21.93
CA GLN A 207 -17.16 -3.58 -22.27
C GLN A 207 -17.49 -5.05 -22.58
N SER A 208 -16.53 -5.84 -23.00
CA SER A 208 -16.73 -7.29 -23.21
C SER A 208 -17.10 -8.04 -21.93
N VAL A 209 -16.73 -7.50 -20.76
CA VAL A 209 -17.07 -8.06 -19.44
C VAL A 209 -18.46 -7.59 -18.98
N LEU A 210 -18.88 -6.41 -19.43
CA LEU A 210 -20.14 -5.76 -19.02
C LEU A 210 -20.90 -5.27 -20.24
N PRO A 211 -21.40 -6.17 -21.11
CA PRO A 211 -22.11 -5.78 -22.32
C PRO A 211 -23.44 -5.10 -21.97
N GLY A 212 -23.70 -3.94 -22.60
CA GLY A 212 -24.97 -3.22 -22.44
C GLY A 212 -25.06 -2.29 -21.23
N GLU A 213 -24.02 -2.17 -20.41
CA GLU A 213 -24.00 -1.21 -19.30
C GLU A 213 -23.78 0.22 -19.81
N GLU A 214 -24.54 1.14 -19.26
CA GLU A 214 -24.52 2.57 -19.59
C GLU A 214 -23.90 3.39 -18.46
N ASN A 215 -23.63 4.68 -18.72
CA ASN A 215 -23.09 5.65 -17.77
C ASN A 215 -21.72 5.28 -17.20
N LEU A 216 -20.92 4.60 -18.01
CA LEU A 216 -19.55 4.24 -17.65
C LEU A 216 -18.70 5.49 -17.52
N ARG A 217 -17.93 5.56 -16.44
CA ARG A 217 -17.00 6.65 -16.17
C ARG A 217 -15.82 6.18 -15.32
N PRO A 218 -14.70 6.86 -15.38
CA PRO A 218 -13.62 6.62 -14.41
C PRO A 218 -14.00 7.15 -13.01
N PRO A 219 -13.26 6.75 -11.96
CA PRO A 219 -13.37 7.40 -10.67
C PRO A 219 -12.95 8.87 -10.73
N THR A 220 -13.62 9.70 -9.96
CA THR A 220 -13.19 11.07 -9.69
C THR A 220 -11.97 11.07 -8.76
N GLU A 221 -11.26 12.20 -8.68
CA GLU A 221 -10.15 12.38 -7.74
C GLU A 221 -10.55 12.06 -6.29
N ARG A 222 -11.73 12.55 -5.85
CA ARG A 222 -12.25 12.30 -4.49
C ARG A 222 -12.53 10.82 -4.24
N GLU A 223 -13.12 10.13 -5.22
CA GLU A 223 -13.36 8.68 -5.14
C GLU A 223 -12.05 7.90 -5.12
N LEU A 224 -11.09 8.27 -5.97
CA LEU A 224 -9.77 7.65 -6.02
C LEU A 224 -9.03 7.82 -4.68
N ARG A 225 -9.04 9.03 -4.12
CA ARG A 225 -8.46 9.35 -2.81
C ARG A 225 -9.17 8.58 -1.70
N SER A 226 -10.51 8.56 -1.69
CA SER A 226 -11.29 7.81 -0.71
C SER A 226 -10.99 6.30 -0.76
N MET A 227 -10.94 5.68 -1.95
CA MET A 227 -10.55 4.27 -2.09
C MET A 227 -9.13 4.02 -1.57
N THR A 228 -8.18 4.88 -1.91
CA THR A 228 -6.78 4.76 -1.46
C THR A 228 -6.69 4.73 0.06
N TYR A 229 -7.27 5.71 0.73
CA TYR A 229 -7.19 5.81 2.18
C TYR A 229 -8.07 4.79 2.91
N SER A 230 -9.21 4.39 2.35
CA SER A 230 -10.04 3.35 2.94
C SER A 230 -9.38 1.97 2.89
N ALA A 231 -8.60 1.68 1.83
CA ALA A 231 -7.78 0.46 1.76
C ALA A 231 -6.80 0.39 2.94
N LEU A 232 -6.12 1.50 3.22
CA LEU A 232 -5.18 1.61 4.34
C LEU A 232 -5.87 1.50 5.69
N ALA A 233 -7.01 2.18 5.86
CA ALA A 233 -7.82 2.07 7.07
C ALA A 233 -8.32 0.63 7.33
N ARG A 234 -8.40 -0.19 6.30
CA ARG A 234 -8.82 -1.60 6.39
C ARG A 234 -7.66 -2.61 6.38
N GLY A 235 -6.41 -2.14 6.52
CA GLY A 235 -5.24 -2.97 6.79
C GLY A 235 -4.41 -3.35 5.58
N ALA A 236 -4.54 -2.67 4.44
CA ALA A 236 -3.60 -2.82 3.34
C ALA A 236 -2.22 -2.25 3.74
N ASN A 237 -1.16 -2.98 3.39
CA ASN A 237 0.25 -2.58 3.60
C ASN A 237 0.91 -2.11 2.30
N GLY A 238 0.14 -1.95 1.24
CA GLY A 238 0.57 -1.43 -0.05
C GLY A 238 -0.63 -1.29 -0.98
N ILE A 239 -0.43 -0.57 -2.05
CA ILE A 239 -1.47 -0.27 -3.03
C ILE A 239 -0.94 -0.44 -4.44
N PHE A 240 -1.81 -0.90 -5.32
CA PHE A 240 -1.62 -0.86 -6.77
C PHE A 240 -2.82 -0.18 -7.40
N TYR A 241 -2.64 0.37 -8.59
CA TYR A 241 -3.72 0.96 -9.38
C TYR A 241 -3.85 0.22 -10.70
N PHE A 242 -5.07 -0.17 -11.04
CA PHE A 242 -5.39 -0.81 -12.30
C PHE A 242 -6.16 0.20 -13.18
N SER A 243 -5.68 0.65 -14.35
CA SER A 243 -4.40 0.31 -14.95
C SER A 243 -3.79 1.49 -15.72
N TYR A 244 -2.47 1.50 -15.84
CA TYR A 244 -1.75 2.49 -16.65
C TYR A 244 -2.15 2.44 -18.13
N ALA A 245 -2.29 1.23 -18.69
CA ALA A 245 -2.65 1.07 -20.08
C ALA A 245 -4.02 1.69 -20.41
N ASP A 246 -4.99 1.55 -19.50
CA ASP A 246 -6.34 2.10 -19.72
C ASP A 246 -6.35 3.63 -19.59
N MET A 247 -5.55 4.21 -18.73
CA MET A 247 -5.46 5.67 -18.58
C MET A 247 -4.66 6.34 -19.69
N ARG A 248 -3.58 5.71 -20.16
CA ARG A 248 -2.54 6.40 -20.93
C ARG A 248 -2.33 5.87 -22.35
N LEU A 249 -2.61 4.58 -22.59
CA LEU A 249 -2.18 3.92 -23.82
C LEU A 249 -3.30 3.56 -24.78
N LYS A 250 -4.56 3.39 -24.30
CA LYS A 250 -5.70 3.11 -25.15
C LYS A 250 -6.18 4.37 -25.90
N GLU A 251 -7.01 4.18 -26.91
CA GLU A 251 -7.53 5.28 -27.75
C GLU A 251 -8.21 6.38 -26.93
N ARG A 252 -9.04 5.97 -25.95
CA ARG A 252 -9.65 6.88 -25.00
C ARG A 252 -8.72 7.05 -23.80
N LYS A 253 -8.04 8.18 -23.73
CA LYS A 253 -7.13 8.56 -22.65
C LYS A 253 -7.84 9.41 -21.63
N TYR A 254 -7.40 9.29 -20.38
CA TYR A 254 -7.91 10.07 -19.25
C TYR A 254 -6.78 10.87 -18.61
N PRO A 255 -6.32 11.98 -19.23
CA PRO A 255 -5.24 12.78 -18.69
C PRO A 255 -5.57 13.36 -17.32
N GLU A 256 -6.82 13.76 -17.09
CA GLU A 256 -7.31 14.26 -15.80
C GLU A 256 -7.27 13.20 -14.70
N LEU A 257 -7.56 11.95 -15.03
CA LEU A 257 -7.44 10.84 -14.08
C LEU A 257 -5.97 10.55 -13.73
N TRP A 258 -5.07 10.66 -14.72
CA TRP A 258 -3.65 10.51 -14.49
C TRP A 258 -3.10 11.61 -13.58
N GLU A 259 -3.51 12.87 -13.80
CA GLU A 259 -3.14 13.99 -12.94
C GLU A 259 -3.68 13.81 -11.52
N ALA A 260 -4.95 13.43 -11.37
CA ALA A 260 -5.57 13.12 -10.08
C ALA A 260 -4.81 11.99 -9.35
N LEU A 261 -4.45 10.93 -10.08
CA LEU A 261 -3.69 9.82 -9.52
C LEU A 261 -2.30 10.27 -9.03
N LYS A 262 -1.59 11.10 -9.79
CA LYS A 262 -0.30 11.66 -9.37
C LYS A 262 -0.42 12.48 -8.08
N GLN A 263 -1.49 13.27 -7.93
CA GLN A 263 -1.71 14.02 -6.69
C GLN A 263 -1.96 13.10 -5.49
N VAL A 264 -2.78 12.07 -5.65
CA VAL A 264 -3.03 11.08 -4.59
C VAL A 264 -1.73 10.34 -4.22
N VAL A 265 -0.95 9.90 -5.20
CA VAL A 265 0.34 9.23 -4.95
C VAL A 265 1.33 10.15 -4.23
N LYS A 266 1.41 11.41 -4.65
CA LYS A 266 2.25 12.43 -3.99
C LYS A 266 1.83 12.61 -2.53
N GLU A 267 0.54 12.72 -2.25
CA GLU A 267 0.01 12.83 -0.88
C GLU A 267 0.38 11.60 -0.03
N VAL A 268 0.21 10.38 -0.59
CA VAL A 268 0.61 9.14 0.09
C VAL A 268 2.11 9.13 0.40
N ARG A 269 2.95 9.57 -0.53
CA ARG A 269 4.42 9.66 -0.31
C ARG A 269 4.77 10.67 0.80
N GLN A 270 4.12 11.81 0.85
CA GLN A 270 4.32 12.80 1.91
C GLN A 270 3.92 12.27 3.29
N ARG A 271 2.95 11.34 3.33
CA ARG A 271 2.41 10.73 4.55
C ARG A 271 2.87 9.27 4.75
N GLU A 272 3.97 8.87 4.13
CA GLU A 272 4.43 7.46 4.12
C GLU A 272 4.62 6.90 5.53
N VAL A 273 5.04 7.72 6.47
CA VAL A 273 5.17 7.34 7.89
C VAL A 273 3.83 6.90 8.49
N LEU A 274 2.72 7.52 8.09
CA LEU A 274 1.39 7.15 8.55
C LEU A 274 0.98 5.76 8.02
N PHE A 275 1.35 5.45 6.76
CA PHE A 275 1.04 4.17 6.13
C PHE A 275 1.92 3.01 6.61
N ALA A 276 3.10 3.33 7.15
CA ALA A 276 3.97 2.38 7.83
C ALA A 276 3.67 2.29 9.35
N ALA A 277 2.69 3.05 9.85
CA ALA A 277 2.35 3.08 11.25
C ALA A 277 1.69 1.79 11.72
N GLU A 278 1.85 1.49 13.00
CA GLU A 278 1.20 0.36 13.63
C GLU A 278 -0.31 0.60 13.75
N HIS A 279 -1.11 -0.34 13.27
CA HIS A 279 -2.54 -0.36 13.50
C HIS A 279 -2.80 -0.73 14.96
N VAL A 280 -3.30 0.21 15.75
CA VAL A 280 -3.69 -0.04 17.13
C VAL A 280 -5.10 -0.62 17.11
N TRP A 281 -5.19 -1.95 17.04
CA TRP A 281 -6.45 -2.65 17.12
C TRP A 281 -6.99 -2.54 18.55
N TRP A 282 -7.94 -1.65 18.71
CA TRP A 282 -8.71 -1.54 19.93
C TRP A 282 -9.63 -2.75 20.03
N PRO A 283 -9.69 -3.49 21.17
CA PRO A 283 -10.58 -4.65 21.32
C PRO A 283 -12.05 -4.34 21.11
N LYS A 284 -12.37 -3.06 21.05
CA LYS A 284 -13.70 -2.52 20.77
C LYS A 284 -13.58 -1.43 19.69
N ALA A 285 -12.75 -1.62 18.66
CA ALA A 285 -12.57 -0.70 17.53
C ALA A 285 -13.87 -0.38 16.77
N HIS A 286 -14.95 -1.00 17.18
CA HIS A 286 -16.32 -0.68 16.81
C HIS A 286 -16.84 0.60 17.47
N HIS A 287 -15.97 1.42 18.03
CA HIS A 287 -16.28 2.58 18.86
C HIS A 287 -16.49 3.85 18.05
N PHE A 288 -16.62 3.72 16.77
CA PHE A 288 -17.16 4.77 15.94
C PHE A 288 -18.67 4.67 15.96
N GLU A 289 -19.26 5.23 17.01
CA GLU A 289 -20.72 5.33 17.14
C GLU A 289 -21.17 6.61 16.47
N ASN A 290 -22.10 6.47 15.54
CA ASN A 290 -22.86 7.62 15.08
C ASN A 290 -23.83 8.08 16.16
N GLN A 291 -24.13 9.37 16.19
CA GLN A 291 -25.16 9.93 17.06
C GLN A 291 -26.56 9.35 16.80
N ASP A 292 -26.83 8.91 15.57
CA ASP A 292 -28.07 8.22 15.23
C ASP A 292 -27.88 6.70 15.32
N THR A 293 -28.15 6.17 16.50
CA THR A 293 -27.98 4.76 16.85
C THR A 293 -28.84 3.79 16.03
N ARG A 294 -29.83 4.29 15.28
CA ARG A 294 -30.75 3.45 14.49
C ARG A 294 -30.12 2.90 13.21
N PHE A 295 -28.96 3.43 12.79
CA PHE A 295 -28.30 3.07 11.52
C PHE A 295 -26.82 2.74 11.68
N ASN A 296 -26.35 2.39 12.87
CA ASN A 296 -24.94 2.23 13.20
C ASN A 296 -24.15 1.34 12.21
N ALA A 297 -24.69 0.18 11.84
CA ALA A 297 -23.98 -0.73 10.94
C ALA A 297 -23.79 -0.17 9.50
N ALA A 298 -24.78 0.55 8.98
CA ALA A 298 -24.71 1.19 7.67
C ALA A 298 -23.77 2.40 7.70
N LEU A 299 -23.72 3.11 8.82
CA LEU A 299 -22.88 4.30 9.00
C LEU A 299 -21.43 3.95 9.33
N GLU A 300 -21.16 2.86 10.03
CA GLU A 300 -19.79 2.31 10.15
C GLU A 300 -19.20 1.91 8.79
N ALA A 301 -20.03 1.50 7.85
CA ALA A 301 -19.60 1.29 6.48
C ALA A 301 -19.36 2.63 5.74
N SER A 302 -20.07 3.69 6.10
CA SER A 302 -20.00 5.00 5.45
C SER A 302 -18.74 5.79 5.84
N VAL A 303 -18.42 5.84 7.15
CA VAL A 303 -17.19 6.47 7.64
C VAL A 303 -16.29 5.40 8.24
N GLN A 304 -15.24 5.09 7.55
CA GLN A 304 -14.26 4.07 7.94
C GLN A 304 -13.05 4.71 8.59
N SER A 305 -12.51 4.07 9.60
CA SER A 305 -11.43 4.68 10.34
C SER A 305 -10.56 3.64 11.04
N VAL A 306 -9.37 4.08 11.41
CA VAL A 306 -8.37 3.30 12.14
C VAL A 306 -7.59 4.22 13.06
N LEU A 307 -7.24 3.70 14.25
CA LEU A 307 -6.27 4.31 15.13
C LEU A 307 -4.88 3.76 14.80
N LEU A 308 -3.96 4.66 14.52
CA LEU A 308 -2.60 4.38 14.13
C LEU A 308 -1.61 4.86 15.21
N ARG A 309 -0.51 4.15 15.40
CA ARG A 309 0.61 4.59 16.22
C ARG A 309 1.85 4.77 15.36
N VAL A 310 2.30 6.01 15.26
CA VAL A 310 3.57 6.37 14.64
C VAL A 310 4.65 6.28 15.70
N ASN A 311 5.52 5.28 15.62
CA ASN A 311 6.61 5.07 16.57
C ASN A 311 7.83 5.93 16.22
N ARG A 312 8.10 6.12 14.94
CA ARG A 312 9.16 6.99 14.42
C ARG A 312 8.55 7.94 13.42
N GLY A 313 8.47 9.20 13.81
CA GLY A 313 7.93 10.25 12.96
C GLY A 313 8.96 10.87 12.04
N ASP A 314 8.48 11.80 11.24
CA ASP A 314 9.26 12.74 10.46
C ASP A 314 8.87 14.18 10.81
N GLY A 315 9.32 15.15 10.00
CA GLY A 315 9.02 16.57 10.23
C GLY A 315 7.54 16.93 10.10
N LEU A 316 6.75 16.15 9.35
CA LEU A 316 5.32 16.36 9.14
C LEU A 316 4.47 15.60 10.16
N LEU A 317 4.85 14.38 10.47
CA LEU A 317 4.14 13.45 11.34
C LEU A 317 5.03 13.04 12.51
N PRO A 318 5.05 13.80 13.63
CA PRO A 318 5.81 13.42 14.81
C PRO A 318 5.31 12.09 15.41
N PRO A 319 6.11 11.41 16.26
CA PRO A 319 5.66 10.22 16.96
C PRO A 319 4.37 10.50 17.76
N GLY A 320 3.43 9.58 17.72
CA GLY A 320 2.15 9.75 18.40
C GLY A 320 1.04 8.86 17.85
N HIS A 321 -0.16 9.06 18.37
CA HIS A 321 -1.36 8.41 17.88
C HIS A 321 -2.10 9.30 16.88
N TYR A 322 -2.65 8.67 15.86
CA TYR A 322 -3.40 9.34 14.80
C TYR A 322 -4.67 8.55 14.48
N ILE A 323 -5.76 9.25 14.15
CA ILE A 323 -6.93 8.63 13.53
C ILE A 323 -6.90 8.97 12.05
N LEU A 324 -6.92 7.95 11.21
CA LEU A 324 -7.25 8.08 9.80
C LEU A 324 -8.73 7.74 9.64
N ALA A 325 -9.51 8.64 9.04
CA ALA A 325 -10.94 8.44 8.81
C ALA A 325 -11.36 8.87 7.40
N VAL A 326 -12.25 8.08 6.80
CA VAL A 326 -12.63 8.20 5.39
C VAL A 326 -14.14 8.09 5.26
N ASN A 327 -14.79 9.10 4.70
CA ASN A 327 -16.15 8.99 4.20
C ASN A 327 -16.14 8.30 2.84
N THR A 328 -16.76 7.13 2.74
CA THR A 328 -16.83 6.33 1.51
C THR A 328 -18.10 6.58 0.70
N THR A 329 -18.88 7.60 1.06
CA THR A 329 -20.19 7.88 0.46
C THR A 329 -20.24 9.26 -0.22
N PRO A 330 -21.17 9.45 -1.18
CA PRO A 330 -21.41 10.74 -1.81
C PRO A 330 -22.24 11.69 -0.93
N LEU A 331 -22.47 11.36 0.35
CA LEU A 331 -23.25 12.17 1.27
C LEU A 331 -22.35 12.74 2.38
N PRO A 332 -22.64 13.95 2.87
CA PRO A 332 -21.97 14.47 4.06
C PRO A 332 -22.45 13.75 5.32
N HIS A 333 -21.54 13.55 6.26
CA HIS A 333 -21.84 12.93 7.54
C HIS A 333 -21.20 13.72 8.69
N THR A 334 -21.90 13.81 9.84
CA THR A 334 -21.26 14.16 11.10
C THR A 334 -21.00 12.85 11.84
N TYR A 335 -19.75 12.66 12.25
CA TYR A 335 -19.32 11.42 12.87
C TYR A 335 -18.52 11.68 14.13
N ARG A 336 -18.53 10.73 15.06
CA ARG A 336 -17.74 10.82 16.28
C ARG A 336 -16.92 9.54 16.51
N PHE A 337 -15.67 9.75 16.92
CA PHE A 337 -14.71 8.70 17.21
C PHE A 337 -14.50 8.62 18.71
N ARG A 338 -14.58 7.44 19.30
CA ARG A 338 -14.27 7.26 20.71
C ARG A 338 -12.79 6.98 20.89
N LEU A 339 -12.13 7.85 21.65
CA LEU A 339 -10.77 7.60 22.10
C LEU A 339 -10.76 6.65 23.29
N PRO A 340 -9.67 5.90 23.48
CA PRO A 340 -9.48 5.04 24.64
C PRO A 340 -9.25 5.80 25.95
N TRP A 341 -9.02 7.10 25.84
CA TRP A 341 -8.78 8.01 26.97
C TRP A 341 -9.65 9.26 26.85
N LYS A 342 -9.76 9.99 27.94
CA LYS A 342 -10.42 11.30 27.92
C LYS A 342 -9.45 12.35 27.39
N THR A 343 -9.97 13.29 26.62
CA THR A 343 -9.25 14.49 26.19
C THR A 343 -10.20 15.69 26.26
N THR A 344 -9.68 16.79 26.73
CA THR A 344 -10.35 18.11 26.70
C THR A 344 -9.75 18.99 25.62
N ASP A 345 -8.63 18.57 25.06
CA ASP A 345 -7.89 19.36 24.08
C ASP A 345 -8.52 19.17 22.69
N GLN A 346 -8.56 20.25 21.93
CA GLN A 346 -8.91 20.19 20.52
C GLN A 346 -7.91 19.33 19.76
N VAL A 347 -8.39 18.50 18.85
CA VAL A 347 -7.55 17.61 18.06
C VAL A 347 -7.28 18.24 16.70
N PRO A 348 -6.00 18.47 16.32
CA PRO A 348 -5.68 19.03 15.02
C PRO A 348 -6.07 18.08 13.90
N VAL A 349 -6.62 18.63 12.82
CA VAL A 349 -6.83 17.92 11.55
C VAL A 349 -5.66 18.25 10.65
N LEU A 350 -4.90 17.23 10.28
CA LEU A 350 -3.63 17.38 9.59
C LEU A 350 -3.80 18.09 8.25
N GLU A 351 -2.98 19.14 8.03
CA GLU A 351 -2.95 19.95 6.80
C GLU A 351 -4.25 20.69 6.44
N GLU A 352 -5.24 20.72 7.34
CA GLU A 352 -6.49 21.44 7.10
C GLU A 352 -6.59 22.78 7.84
N GLY A 353 -5.60 23.14 8.66
CA GLY A 353 -5.55 24.42 9.40
C GLY A 353 -6.70 24.57 10.43
N ARG A 354 -7.33 23.46 10.82
CA ARG A 354 -8.47 23.43 11.75
C ARG A 354 -8.31 22.33 12.81
N HIS A 355 -9.22 22.35 13.76
CA HIS A 355 -9.31 21.35 14.82
C HIS A 355 -10.70 20.71 14.82
N ALA A 356 -10.75 19.42 15.13
CA ALA A 356 -11.99 18.73 15.45
C ALA A 356 -12.41 19.02 16.90
N THR A 357 -13.70 19.03 17.16
CA THR A 357 -14.24 19.21 18.50
C THR A 357 -14.09 17.93 19.33
N THR A 358 -13.92 18.12 20.65
CA THR A 358 -13.83 17.01 21.59
C THR A 358 -14.90 17.14 22.67
N ASP A 359 -15.45 15.99 23.07
CA ASP A 359 -16.41 15.87 24.17
C ASP A 359 -16.04 14.64 25.01
N GLY A 360 -15.28 14.87 26.07
CA GLY A 360 -14.77 13.79 26.91
C GLY A 360 -13.83 12.85 26.17
N SER A 361 -14.29 11.63 25.87
CA SER A 361 -13.52 10.65 25.06
C SER A 361 -13.89 10.67 23.57
N TRP A 362 -14.68 11.63 23.14
CA TRP A 362 -15.15 11.69 21.77
C TRP A 362 -14.47 12.80 20.98
N VAL A 363 -14.06 12.47 19.76
CA VAL A 363 -13.68 13.43 18.71
C VAL A 363 -14.83 13.50 17.73
N VAL A 364 -15.37 14.70 17.49
CA VAL A 364 -16.54 14.91 16.63
C VAL A 364 -16.13 15.77 15.43
N ASP A 365 -16.46 15.31 14.23
CA ASP A 365 -16.21 16.08 13.02
C ASP A 365 -17.23 15.83 11.92
N ARG A 366 -17.30 16.76 10.97
CA ARG A 366 -18.11 16.68 9.77
C ARG A 366 -17.27 16.24 8.59
N PHE A 367 -17.80 15.31 7.83
CA PHE A 367 -17.21 14.79 6.60
C PHE A 367 -18.03 15.25 5.41
N ASP A 368 -17.39 15.92 4.48
CA ASP A 368 -17.94 16.13 3.15
C ASP A 368 -17.97 14.81 2.34
N PRO A 369 -18.69 14.74 1.21
CA PRO A 369 -18.67 13.57 0.33
C PRO A 369 -17.25 13.11 -0.01
N PHE A 370 -16.95 11.83 0.25
CA PHE A 370 -15.65 11.20 -0.01
C PHE A 370 -14.45 11.84 0.71
N ALA A 371 -14.71 12.61 1.79
CA ALA A 371 -13.65 13.27 2.55
C ALA A 371 -12.74 12.25 3.25
N VAL A 372 -11.47 12.62 3.35
CA VAL A 372 -10.45 11.91 4.12
C VAL A 372 -9.84 12.89 5.11
N HIS A 373 -9.87 12.56 6.38
CA HIS A 373 -9.25 13.35 7.45
C HIS A 373 -8.25 12.52 8.25
N VAL A 374 -7.18 13.15 8.65
CA VAL A 374 -6.18 12.59 9.56
C VAL A 374 -6.13 13.48 10.80
N TYR A 375 -6.44 12.91 11.94
CA TYR A 375 -6.45 13.62 13.22
C TYR A 375 -5.22 13.28 14.02
N GLY A 376 -4.53 14.27 14.53
CA GLY A 376 -3.39 14.06 15.40
C GLY A 376 -2.21 15.01 15.16
N PRO A 377 -1.13 14.86 15.95
CA PRO A 377 -0.99 13.84 16.98
C PRO A 377 -2.04 14.00 18.09
N LEU A 378 -2.65 12.87 18.49
CA LEU A 378 -3.64 12.87 19.56
C LEU A 378 -2.94 13.13 20.91
N PRO A 379 -3.55 13.92 21.81
CA PRO A 379 -2.99 14.14 23.13
C PRO A 379 -2.82 12.79 23.84
N ALA A 380 -1.70 12.65 24.55
CA ALA A 380 -1.44 11.45 25.36
C ALA A 380 -2.53 11.35 26.44
N GLY A 381 -3.11 10.17 26.59
CA GLY A 381 -4.03 9.91 27.69
C GLY A 381 -3.30 10.06 29.03
N LYS A 382 -3.88 10.82 29.94
CA LYS A 382 -3.47 10.87 31.35
C LYS A 382 -4.02 9.67 32.09
#